data_06f3f04bb7d0d4b8a653e524d4687283
#
_entry.id   06f3f04bb7d0d4b8a653e524d4687283
#
_cell.length_a   1.000
_cell.length_b   1.000
_cell.length_c   1.000
_cell.angle_alpha   90.00
_cell.angle_beta   90.00
_cell.angle_gamma   90.00
#
_symmetry.space_group_name_H-M   'P 1'
#
loop_
_entity.id
_entity.type
_entity.pdbx_description
1 polymer ?
#
loop_
_entity_poly.entity_id
_entity_poly.type
_entity_poly.pdbx_seq_one_letter_code
_entity_poly.pdbx_strand_id
1 'polypeptide(L)'
;FAEAQPEKTSDLSSFPKHLLGEYYNVEQEKGLKISPFQIVRTMVMKDTFSRKDLSKYERITEDTLTNLQTSEKYVIKKINDSLFTNYVFVDTVFTINKDNILRKMKGYYFLSFKSSNDVWLVKKLFLKKGQLGINAITNKEDIALLEQITETKRDTTTPFIVQPTKKQFRAFIKKNGFSE
;
A
#
# COMPACT_ATOMS: atom_id res chain seq x y z
N PHE A 1 0.52 13.55 -8.58
CA PHE A 1 -0.20 14.80 -8.33
C PHE A 1 0.76 15.87 -7.82
N ALA A 2 0.48 17.14 -8.15
CA ALA A 2 1.28 18.28 -7.66
C ALA A 2 1.03 18.58 -6.17
N GLU A 3 -0.09 18.12 -5.64
CA GLU A 3 -0.46 18.27 -4.23
C GLU A 3 -1.31 17.12 -3.72
N ALA A 4 -1.44 17.00 -2.39
CA ALA A 4 -2.31 16.01 -1.75
C ALA A 4 -3.77 16.17 -2.19
N GLN A 5 -4.42 15.04 -2.50
CA GLN A 5 -5.79 15.04 -3.02
C GLN A 5 -6.81 14.54 -1.99
N PRO A 6 -8.06 15.04 -2.07
CA PRO A 6 -8.60 16.14 -2.88
C PRO A 6 -8.06 17.52 -2.43
N GLU A 7 -7.78 18.43 -3.40
CA GLU A 7 -7.31 19.78 -3.05
C GLU A 7 -8.30 20.52 -2.14
N LYS A 8 -7.83 21.49 -1.37
CA LYS A 8 -8.67 22.37 -0.51
C LYS A 8 -9.70 21.58 0.32
N THR A 9 -9.27 20.44 0.84
CA THR A 9 -10.04 19.59 1.74
C THR A 9 -9.27 19.44 3.04
N SER A 10 -9.95 19.52 4.17
CA SER A 10 -9.32 19.38 5.48
C SER A 10 -8.67 18.02 5.65
N ASP A 11 -7.47 18.02 6.20
CA ASP A 11 -6.75 16.81 6.56
C ASP A 11 -7.42 16.15 7.77
N LEU A 12 -7.45 14.83 7.79
CA LEU A 12 -7.90 14.06 8.93
C LEU A 12 -6.68 13.72 9.78
N SER A 13 -6.79 13.99 11.08
CA SER A 13 -5.74 13.67 12.06
C SER A 13 -5.72 12.20 12.46
N SER A 14 -6.77 11.44 12.14
CA SER A 14 -6.85 10.00 12.44
C SER A 14 -7.80 9.29 11.48
N PHE A 15 -7.63 7.97 11.37
CA PHE A 15 -8.61 7.12 10.70
C PHE A 15 -9.90 7.06 11.50
N PRO A 16 -11.08 7.16 10.85
CA PRO A 16 -12.37 7.07 11.52
C PRO A 16 -12.60 5.69 12.17
N LYS A 17 -13.33 5.66 13.28
CA LYS A 17 -13.59 4.43 14.05
C LYS A 17 -14.09 3.24 13.23
N HIS A 18 -14.95 3.48 12.24
CA HIS A 18 -15.50 2.40 11.41
C HIS A 18 -14.51 1.76 10.44
N LEU A 19 -13.32 2.35 10.23
CA LEU A 19 -12.23 1.76 9.45
C LEU A 19 -11.21 1.03 10.34
N LEU A 20 -11.25 1.23 11.66
CA LEU A 20 -10.29 0.58 12.56
C LEU A 20 -10.59 -0.91 12.64
N GLY A 21 -9.55 -1.72 12.59
CA GLY A 21 -9.67 -3.17 12.71
C GLY A 21 -8.65 -3.92 11.89
N GLU A 22 -8.85 -5.22 11.82
CA GLU A 22 -8.01 -6.15 11.07
C GLU A 22 -8.81 -6.73 9.91
N TYR A 23 -8.23 -6.70 8.73
CA TYR A 23 -8.79 -7.17 7.47
C TYR A 23 -7.85 -8.22 6.90
N TYR A 24 -8.39 -9.33 6.43
CA TYR A 24 -7.57 -10.43 5.94
C TYR A 24 -8.06 -10.93 4.58
N ASN A 25 -7.13 -11.07 3.65
CA ASN A 25 -7.36 -11.72 2.35
C ASN A 25 -6.79 -13.14 2.42
N VAL A 26 -7.69 -14.14 2.48
CA VAL A 26 -7.33 -15.54 2.64
C VAL A 26 -6.56 -16.08 1.43
N GLU A 27 -6.96 -15.69 0.21
CA GLU A 27 -6.33 -16.16 -1.03
C GLU A 27 -4.89 -15.66 -1.19
N GLN A 28 -4.62 -14.44 -0.75
CA GLN A 28 -3.29 -13.84 -0.84
C GLN A 28 -2.47 -13.99 0.44
N GLU A 29 -3.02 -14.58 1.48
CA GLU A 29 -2.39 -14.70 2.81
C GLU A 29 -1.86 -13.34 3.33
N LYS A 30 -2.66 -12.26 3.10
CA LYS A 30 -2.30 -10.88 3.45
C LYS A 30 -3.29 -10.30 4.45
N GLY A 31 -2.76 -9.67 5.47
CA GLY A 31 -3.52 -8.90 6.45
C GLY A 31 -3.26 -7.41 6.34
N LEU A 32 -4.27 -6.61 6.67
CA LEU A 32 -4.13 -5.16 6.90
C LEU A 32 -4.71 -4.84 8.26
N LYS A 33 -3.94 -4.14 9.09
CA LYS A 33 -4.42 -3.58 10.36
C LYS A 33 -4.48 -2.07 10.27
N ILE A 34 -5.66 -1.51 10.44
CA ILE A 34 -5.87 -0.06 10.53
C ILE A 34 -6.00 0.33 11.99
N SER A 35 -5.07 1.12 12.47
CA SER A 35 -5.08 1.79 13.78
C SER A 35 -5.38 3.29 13.60
N PRO A 36 -5.57 4.08 14.67
CA PRO A 36 -5.94 5.49 14.53
C PRO A 36 -5.01 6.31 13.63
N PHE A 37 -3.71 5.97 13.54
CA PHE A 37 -2.73 6.80 12.85
C PHE A 37 -1.98 6.08 11.73
N GLN A 38 -2.20 4.76 11.56
CA GLN A 38 -1.41 3.98 10.60
C GLN A 38 -2.16 2.79 10.02
N ILE A 39 -1.70 2.36 8.85
CA ILE A 39 -2.05 1.09 8.23
C ILE A 39 -0.79 0.23 8.18
N VAL A 40 -0.85 -0.95 8.77
CA VAL A 40 0.21 -1.94 8.75
C VAL A 40 -0.27 -3.14 7.93
N ARG A 41 0.61 -3.66 7.08
CA ARG A 41 0.35 -4.87 6.29
C ARG A 41 1.17 -6.02 6.85
N THR A 42 0.55 -7.18 6.90
CA THR A 42 1.21 -8.47 7.19
C THR A 42 1.06 -9.38 5.98
N MET A 43 2.11 -10.09 5.63
CA MET A 43 2.09 -11.09 4.57
C MET A 43 2.83 -12.34 5.03
N VAL A 44 2.27 -13.51 4.75
CA VAL A 44 3.01 -14.76 4.91
C VAL A 44 3.86 -14.96 3.66
N MET A 45 5.17 -14.91 3.87
CA MET A 45 6.16 -15.20 2.83
C MET A 45 6.58 -16.66 2.95
N LYS A 46 6.60 -17.36 1.81
CA LYS A 46 7.07 -18.75 1.72
C LYS A 46 8.35 -18.76 0.90
N ASP A 47 9.39 -19.31 1.46
CA ASP A 47 10.66 -19.45 0.78
C ASP A 47 11.13 -20.91 0.80
N THR A 48 11.82 -21.33 -0.26
CA THR A 48 12.38 -22.67 -0.41
C THR A 48 13.85 -22.54 -0.75
N PHE A 49 14.71 -23.12 0.06
CA PHE A 49 16.15 -23.05 -0.13
C PHE A 49 16.82 -24.38 0.23
N SER A 50 18.04 -24.57 -0.24
CA SER A 50 18.90 -25.68 0.14
C SER A 50 19.83 -25.27 1.30
N ARG A 51 20.27 -26.24 2.08
CA ARG A 51 21.32 -25.97 3.11
C ARG A 51 22.60 -25.36 2.51
N LYS A 52 22.86 -25.60 1.22
CA LYS A 52 24.02 -25.05 0.51
C LYS A 52 23.90 -23.56 0.21
N ASP A 53 22.67 -23.04 0.21
CA ASP A 53 22.35 -21.64 -0.12
C ASP A 53 22.44 -20.73 1.13
N LEU A 54 22.65 -21.32 2.31
CA LEU A 54 22.79 -20.56 3.55
C LEU A 54 24.00 -19.62 3.50
N SER A 55 23.77 -18.38 3.82
CA SER A 55 24.84 -17.40 4.00
C SER A 55 25.60 -17.66 5.31
N LYS A 56 26.79 -17.07 5.44
CA LYS A 56 27.59 -17.13 6.69
C LYS A 56 26.89 -16.51 7.90
N TYR A 57 25.84 -15.74 7.66
CA TYR A 57 25.04 -15.08 8.70
C TYR A 57 23.77 -15.85 9.05
N GLU A 58 23.60 -17.04 8.52
CA GLU A 58 22.42 -17.86 8.77
C GLU A 58 22.81 -19.18 9.41
N ARG A 59 22.08 -19.55 10.44
CA ARG A 59 22.30 -20.79 11.19
C ARG A 59 21.00 -21.56 11.34
N ILE A 60 21.04 -22.84 11.03
CA ILE A 60 19.94 -23.75 11.32
C ILE A 60 20.24 -24.54 12.58
N THR A 61 19.32 -24.49 13.54
CA THR A 61 19.31 -25.32 14.74
C THR A 61 17.92 -25.97 14.83
N GLU A 62 17.90 -27.30 14.73
CA GLU A 62 16.68 -28.10 14.67
C GLU A 62 15.75 -27.65 13.52
N ASP A 63 14.61 -27.06 13.85
CA ASP A 63 13.59 -26.54 12.93
C ASP A 63 13.61 -24.99 12.83
N THR A 64 14.67 -24.36 13.28
CA THR A 64 14.76 -22.89 13.32
C THR A 64 15.96 -22.39 12.51
N LEU A 65 15.68 -21.53 11.53
CA LEU A 65 16.67 -20.70 10.85
C LEU A 65 16.81 -19.39 11.61
N THR A 66 18.03 -19.06 12.02
CA THR A 66 18.36 -17.81 12.70
C THR A 66 19.25 -16.95 11.83
N ASN A 67 18.86 -15.71 11.60
CA ASN A 67 19.73 -14.69 11.02
C ASN A 67 20.59 -14.09 12.14
N LEU A 68 21.91 -14.27 12.06
CA LEU A 68 22.86 -13.88 13.11
C LEU A 68 23.11 -12.36 13.14
N GLN A 69 22.76 -11.62 12.08
CA GLN A 69 22.90 -10.15 12.04
C GLN A 69 21.70 -9.46 12.66
N THR A 70 20.48 -9.93 12.32
CA THR A 70 19.24 -9.30 12.79
C THR A 70 18.66 -9.98 14.02
N SER A 71 19.16 -11.17 14.39
CA SER A 71 18.61 -12.05 15.44
C SER A 71 17.18 -12.55 15.15
N GLU A 72 16.71 -12.39 13.94
CA GLU A 72 15.42 -12.91 13.51
C GLU A 72 15.44 -14.42 13.42
N LYS A 73 14.32 -15.05 13.79
CA LYS A 73 14.14 -16.49 13.79
C LYS A 73 12.96 -16.88 12.95
N TYR A 74 13.16 -17.89 12.09
CA TYR A 74 12.15 -18.43 11.19
C TYR A 74 11.99 -19.91 11.42
N VAL A 75 10.75 -20.37 11.57
CA VAL A 75 10.46 -21.81 11.64
C VAL A 75 10.60 -22.40 10.24
N ILE A 76 11.38 -23.47 10.12
CA ILE A 76 11.62 -24.18 8.87
C ILE A 76 11.00 -25.59 8.92
N LYS A 77 10.55 -26.05 7.76
CA LYS A 77 10.10 -27.43 7.55
C LYS A 77 10.98 -28.07 6.50
N LYS A 78 11.55 -29.23 6.84
CA LYS A 78 12.34 -30.00 5.88
C LYS A 78 11.41 -30.88 5.03
N ILE A 79 11.53 -30.82 3.72
CA ILE A 79 10.89 -31.72 2.77
C ILE A 79 11.98 -32.18 1.80
N ASN A 80 12.35 -33.45 1.87
CA ASN A 80 13.48 -34.03 1.15
C ASN A 80 14.79 -33.26 1.44
N ASP A 81 15.50 -32.83 0.40
CA ASP A 81 16.72 -32.03 0.52
C ASP A 81 16.48 -30.51 0.58
N SER A 82 15.22 -30.10 0.47
CA SER A 82 14.82 -28.70 0.53
C SER A 82 14.32 -28.31 1.92
N LEU A 83 14.58 -27.07 2.30
CA LEU A 83 14.08 -26.45 3.51
C LEU A 83 13.04 -25.40 3.13
N PHE A 84 11.90 -25.43 3.79
CA PHE A 84 10.83 -24.47 3.62
C PHE A 84 10.73 -23.62 4.87
N THR A 85 10.61 -22.33 4.70
CA THR A 85 10.31 -21.41 5.78
C THR A 85 9.08 -20.59 5.45
N ASN A 86 8.24 -20.38 6.46
CA ASN A 86 7.19 -19.39 6.43
C ASN A 86 7.57 -18.30 7.41
N TYR A 87 7.65 -17.07 6.96
CA TYR A 87 7.85 -15.93 7.85
C TYR A 87 6.80 -14.86 7.59
N VAL A 88 6.47 -14.13 8.64
CA VAL A 88 5.50 -13.04 8.53
C VAL A 88 6.29 -11.76 8.25
N PHE A 89 6.12 -11.24 7.05
CA PHE A 89 6.63 -9.93 6.70
C PHE A 89 5.63 -8.87 7.18
N VAL A 90 6.14 -7.86 7.87
CA VAL A 90 5.34 -6.75 8.41
C VAL A 90 5.90 -5.45 7.87
N ASP A 91 5.06 -4.65 7.21
CA ASP A 91 5.44 -3.32 6.75
C ASP A 91 4.37 -2.27 7.05
N THR A 92 4.81 -1.03 7.15
CA THR A 92 3.91 0.11 7.31
C THR A 92 3.51 0.65 5.96
N VAL A 93 2.23 0.46 5.61
CA VAL A 93 1.65 0.94 4.35
C VAL A 93 1.41 2.45 4.36
N PHE A 94 1.01 3.00 5.51
CA PHE A 94 0.69 4.41 5.67
C PHE A 94 0.77 4.84 7.13
N THR A 95 1.37 5.99 7.40
CA THR A 95 1.31 6.65 8.74
C THR A 95 0.97 8.11 8.53
N ILE A 96 -0.07 8.60 9.20
CA ILE A 96 -0.48 10.01 9.11
C ILE A 96 0.62 10.89 9.71
N ASN A 97 1.18 11.78 8.89
CA ASN A 97 2.19 12.75 9.27
C ASN A 97 2.23 13.91 8.25
N LYS A 98 3.23 14.80 8.32
CA LYS A 98 3.38 15.95 7.40
C LYS A 98 3.57 15.56 5.92
N ASP A 99 4.10 14.38 5.64
CA ASP A 99 4.39 13.88 4.29
C ASP A 99 3.36 12.83 3.81
N ASN A 100 2.48 12.40 4.70
CA ASN A 100 1.42 11.43 4.41
C ASN A 100 0.08 11.95 4.93
N ILE A 101 -0.75 12.42 4.02
CA ILE A 101 -1.99 13.13 4.32
C ILE A 101 -3.19 12.27 4.04
N LEU A 102 -4.11 12.19 5.03
CA LEU A 102 -5.38 11.52 4.90
C LEU A 102 -6.50 12.55 4.67
N ARG A 103 -7.27 12.40 3.59
CA ARG A 103 -8.43 13.24 3.28
C ARG A 103 -9.65 12.40 2.95
N LYS A 104 -10.85 13.00 3.01
CA LYS A 104 -12.12 12.32 2.71
C LYS A 104 -12.91 13.07 1.64
N MET A 105 -13.45 12.34 0.66
CA MET A 105 -14.42 12.85 -0.31
C MET A 105 -15.38 11.74 -0.77
N LYS A 106 -16.69 12.04 -0.84
CA LYS A 106 -17.71 11.13 -1.40
C LYS A 106 -17.74 9.73 -0.78
N GLY A 107 -17.44 9.60 0.51
CA GLY A 107 -17.44 8.32 1.22
C GLY A 107 -16.12 7.54 1.09
N TYR A 108 -15.19 7.99 0.27
CA TYR A 108 -13.85 7.43 0.10
C TYR A 108 -12.83 8.20 0.92
N TYR A 109 -11.74 7.54 1.26
CA TYR A 109 -10.57 8.14 1.90
C TYR A 109 -9.41 8.13 0.91
N PHE A 110 -8.59 9.16 0.93
CA PHE A 110 -7.45 9.32 0.04
C PHE A 110 -6.18 9.41 0.87
N LEU A 111 -5.32 8.44 0.62
CA LEU A 111 -3.99 8.33 1.21
C LEU A 111 -3.03 9.02 0.26
N SER A 112 -2.57 10.21 0.58
CA SER A 112 -1.62 10.98 -0.22
C SER A 112 -0.23 10.85 0.39
N PHE A 113 0.73 10.36 -0.39
CA PHE A 113 2.13 10.14 0.00
C PHE A 113 3.00 11.15 -0.72
N LYS A 114 3.77 11.93 -0.01
CA LYS A 114 4.75 12.84 -0.60
C LYS A 114 5.99 12.07 -1.04
N SER A 115 6.34 12.16 -2.32
CA SER A 115 7.57 11.58 -2.86
C SER A 115 8.76 12.53 -2.68
N SER A 116 9.99 12.02 -2.86
CA SER A 116 11.23 12.79 -2.79
C SER A 116 11.31 13.99 -3.76
N ASN A 117 10.52 13.96 -4.84
CA ASN A 117 10.47 15.03 -5.86
C ASN A 117 9.29 16.01 -5.66
N ASP A 118 8.80 16.15 -4.44
CA ASP A 118 7.62 16.97 -4.11
C ASP A 118 6.33 16.59 -4.86
N VAL A 119 6.31 15.40 -5.45
CA VAL A 119 5.14 14.82 -6.13
C VAL A 119 4.36 13.96 -5.16
N TRP A 120 3.04 13.98 -5.26
CA TRP A 120 2.16 13.21 -4.43
C TRP A 120 1.62 11.98 -5.16
N LEU A 121 1.81 10.81 -4.55
CA LEU A 121 1.12 9.59 -4.93
C LEU A 121 -0.17 9.49 -4.13
N VAL A 122 -1.27 9.17 -4.78
CA VAL A 122 -2.58 9.13 -4.13
C VAL A 122 -3.19 7.74 -4.32
N LYS A 123 -3.68 7.16 -3.22
CA LYS A 123 -4.44 5.90 -3.23
C LYS A 123 -5.83 6.14 -2.66
N LYS A 124 -6.83 5.47 -3.23
CA LYS A 124 -8.21 5.47 -2.76
C LYS A 124 -8.42 4.32 -1.78
N LEU A 125 -8.80 4.61 -0.55
CA LEU A 125 -9.19 3.64 0.47
C LEU A 125 -10.71 3.65 0.62
N PHE A 126 -11.34 2.49 0.68
CA PHE A 126 -12.77 2.34 0.90
C PHE A 126 -13.10 1.08 1.68
N LEU A 127 -14.23 1.12 2.36
CA LEU A 127 -14.85 -0.04 3.00
C LEU A 127 -16.26 -0.21 2.43
N LYS A 128 -16.53 -1.32 1.76
CA LYS A 128 -17.82 -1.62 1.15
C LYS A 128 -18.25 -3.05 1.50
N LYS A 129 -19.40 -3.20 2.14
CA LYS A 129 -19.94 -4.50 2.55
C LYS A 129 -18.94 -5.36 3.35
N GLY A 130 -18.16 -4.71 4.25
CA GLY A 130 -17.14 -5.39 5.07
C GLY A 130 -15.80 -5.64 4.34
N GLN A 131 -15.72 -5.37 3.05
CA GLN A 131 -14.48 -5.51 2.27
C GLN A 131 -13.73 -4.18 2.22
N LEU A 132 -12.47 -4.22 2.66
CA LEU A 132 -11.55 -3.09 2.55
C LEU A 132 -10.81 -3.16 1.22
N GLY A 133 -10.78 -2.03 0.50
CA GLY A 133 -10.00 -1.89 -0.73
C GLY A 133 -9.07 -0.68 -0.68
N ILE A 134 -7.88 -0.83 -1.26
CA ILE A 134 -6.91 0.25 -1.48
C ILE A 134 -6.49 0.20 -2.94
N ASN A 135 -6.95 1.16 -3.74
CA ASN A 135 -6.68 1.23 -5.17
C ASN A 135 -5.73 2.39 -5.48
N ALA A 136 -4.84 2.18 -6.45
CA ALA A 136 -3.94 3.20 -6.98
C ALA A 136 -4.27 3.44 -8.47
N ILE A 137 -3.78 4.53 -9.02
CA ILE A 137 -3.83 4.80 -10.46
C ILE A 137 -2.67 4.05 -11.10
N THR A 138 -2.94 2.90 -11.71
CA THR A 138 -1.94 2.02 -12.31
C THR A 138 -2.21 1.67 -13.77
N ASN A 139 -3.45 1.85 -14.22
CA ASN A 139 -3.87 1.49 -15.57
C ASN A 139 -3.92 2.71 -16.51
N LYS A 140 -3.93 2.43 -17.81
CA LYS A 140 -3.94 3.46 -18.86
C LYS A 140 -5.27 4.22 -18.91
N GLU A 141 -6.35 3.57 -18.55
CA GLU A 141 -7.72 4.11 -18.57
C GLU A 141 -7.87 5.23 -17.52
N ASP A 142 -7.38 5.00 -16.30
CA ASP A 142 -7.37 6.02 -15.23
C ASP A 142 -6.49 7.21 -15.62
N ILE A 143 -5.35 6.96 -16.25
CA ILE A 143 -4.44 8.02 -16.72
C ILE A 143 -5.12 8.84 -17.82
N ALA A 144 -5.70 8.20 -18.84
CA ALA A 144 -6.39 8.88 -19.92
C ALA A 144 -7.60 9.68 -19.41
N LEU A 145 -8.33 9.15 -18.43
CA LEU A 145 -9.43 9.85 -17.77
C LEU A 145 -8.95 11.10 -17.02
N LEU A 146 -7.81 11.03 -16.33
CA LEU A 146 -7.20 12.20 -15.69
C LEU A 146 -6.77 13.24 -16.72
N GLU A 147 -6.10 12.85 -17.81
CA GLU A 147 -5.73 13.72 -18.93
C GLU A 147 -6.95 14.49 -19.46
N GLN A 148 -8.03 13.75 -19.74
CA GLN A 148 -9.27 14.34 -20.23
C GLN A 148 -9.90 15.35 -19.25
N ILE A 149 -9.93 14.99 -17.94
CA ILE A 149 -10.59 15.81 -16.92
C ILE A 149 -9.78 17.03 -16.55
N THR A 150 -8.45 16.92 -16.55
CA THR A 150 -7.54 18.03 -16.22
C THR A 150 -7.12 18.86 -17.43
N GLU A 151 -7.49 18.40 -18.64
CA GLU A 151 -7.06 18.99 -19.91
C GLU A 151 -5.53 19.07 -20.04
N THR A 152 -4.84 18.17 -19.35
CA THR A 152 -3.37 18.09 -19.34
C THR A 152 -2.92 17.05 -20.35
N LYS A 153 -2.11 17.41 -21.33
CA LYS A 153 -1.50 16.48 -22.25
C LYS A 153 -0.29 15.80 -21.59
N ARG A 154 -0.20 14.49 -21.76
CA ARG A 154 0.94 13.72 -21.29
C ARG A 154 2.15 13.98 -22.20
N ASP A 155 3.26 14.41 -21.58
CA ASP A 155 4.58 14.35 -22.20
C ASP A 155 5.22 13.02 -21.80
N THR A 156 5.61 12.18 -22.78
CA THR A 156 6.21 10.87 -22.51
C THR A 156 7.65 10.95 -22.00
N THR A 157 8.25 12.14 -22.05
CA THR A 157 9.64 12.37 -21.58
C THR A 157 9.72 12.77 -20.12
N THR A 158 8.60 13.14 -19.49
CA THR A 158 8.53 13.58 -18.11
C THR A 158 7.51 12.77 -17.30
N PRO A 159 7.65 12.65 -15.97
CA PRO A 159 6.61 12.07 -15.14
C PRO A 159 5.29 12.82 -15.31
N PHE A 160 4.19 12.08 -15.52
CA PHE A 160 2.86 12.67 -15.64
C PHE A 160 2.39 13.22 -14.29
N ILE A 161 2.49 14.54 -14.11
CA ILE A 161 2.06 15.24 -12.89
C ILE A 161 0.83 16.08 -13.23
N VAL A 162 -0.24 15.87 -12.48
CA VAL A 162 -1.51 16.62 -12.65
C VAL A 162 -1.87 17.35 -11.38
N GLN A 163 -2.57 18.48 -11.54
CA GLN A 163 -3.11 19.29 -10.44
C GLN A 163 -4.62 19.48 -10.64
N PRO A 164 -5.43 18.43 -10.42
CA PRO A 164 -6.86 18.55 -10.57
C PRO A 164 -7.44 19.44 -9.47
N THR A 165 -8.31 20.35 -9.88
CA THR A 165 -9.17 21.07 -8.94
C THR A 165 -10.06 20.08 -8.18
N LYS A 166 -10.58 20.47 -7.02
CA LYS A 166 -11.54 19.67 -6.24
C LYS A 166 -12.74 19.20 -7.07
N LYS A 167 -13.23 20.04 -8.03
CA LYS A 167 -14.31 19.71 -8.95
C LYS A 167 -13.89 18.62 -9.94
N GLN A 168 -12.72 18.74 -10.53
CA GLN A 168 -12.14 17.77 -11.47
C GLN A 168 -11.86 16.43 -10.77
N PHE A 169 -11.25 16.46 -9.59
CA PHE A 169 -11.03 15.23 -8.82
C PHE A 169 -12.34 14.53 -8.45
N ARG A 170 -13.38 15.30 -8.08
CA ARG A 170 -14.73 14.74 -7.86
C ARG A 170 -15.30 14.10 -9.11
N ALA A 171 -15.10 14.70 -10.29
CA ALA A 171 -15.52 14.14 -11.57
C ALA A 171 -14.79 12.84 -11.88
N PHE A 172 -13.47 12.79 -11.63
CA PHE A 172 -12.65 11.58 -11.75
C PHE A 172 -13.21 10.42 -10.91
N ILE A 173 -13.50 10.67 -9.62
CA ILE A 173 -14.09 9.67 -8.73
C ILE A 173 -15.48 9.22 -9.22
N LYS A 174 -16.31 10.13 -9.70
CA LYS A 174 -17.66 9.78 -10.24
C LYS A 174 -17.60 8.90 -11.50
N LYS A 175 -16.55 9.03 -12.30
CA LYS A 175 -16.31 8.22 -13.51
C LYS A 175 -15.50 6.95 -13.22
N ASN A 176 -15.52 6.46 -11.95
CA ASN A 176 -14.83 5.26 -11.49
C ASN A 176 -13.28 5.32 -11.58
N GLY A 177 -12.70 6.50 -11.51
CA GLY A 177 -11.25 6.63 -11.35
C GLY A 177 -10.73 5.88 -10.11
N PHE A 178 -9.49 5.46 -10.13
CA PHE A 178 -8.91 4.43 -9.26
C PHE A 178 -9.62 3.07 -9.45
N SER A 179 -9.83 2.69 -10.69
CA SER A 179 -10.30 1.36 -11.04
C SER A 179 -9.27 0.29 -10.67
N GLU A 180 -9.73 -0.93 -10.47
CA GLU A 180 -8.86 -2.08 -10.19
C GLU A 180 -8.09 -2.52 -11.43
#